data_5305eed35569ad0c128b87070df970b5
#
_entry.id   5305eed35569ad0c128b87070df970b5
#
_cell.length_a   1.000
_cell.length_b   1.000
_cell.length_c   1.000
_cell.angle_alpha   90.00
_cell.angle_beta   90.00
_cell.angle_gamma   90.00
#
_symmetry.space_group_name_H-M   'P 1'
#
loop_
_entity.id
_entity.type
_entity.pdbx_description
1 polymer ?
#
loop_
_entity_poly.entity_id
_entity_poly.type
_entity_poly.pdbx_seq_one_letter_code
_entity_poly.pdbx_strand_id
1 'polypeptide(L)'
;MRLLVCDTSDKNCSAGIFEDGKEICYELSFESKTHSETFMPLVHIVMAKAGVKHEDLDGYAVTVGPGSFTGIRIGVAAVKGMALAAGKKCIAVSSTEALARSCENATMTPKNETLIVPAIDARNNRVFAQAAEDDTLKALIPEDAYDADALTEKISKIPEVIYGKRRQILVVGSGATVMKKAFEKAGYGLNIYYAPGAAIMPKGVAAAAFAGKELIDARDLKASYCAVSQAERLKKNG
;
A
#
# COMPACT_ATOMS: atom_id res chain seq x y z
N MET A 1 5.85 -3.74 21.34
CA MET A 1 6.77 -3.42 20.21
C MET A 1 6.38 -2.06 19.66
N ARG A 2 7.35 -1.12 19.68
CA ARG A 2 7.15 0.25 19.18
C ARG A 2 7.83 0.42 17.83
N LEU A 3 7.05 0.80 16.80
CA LEU A 3 7.54 0.97 15.43
C LEU A 3 7.34 2.40 14.94
N LEU A 4 8.33 2.90 14.18
CA LEU A 4 8.12 3.99 13.24
C LEU A 4 7.64 3.36 11.92
N VAL A 5 6.44 3.72 11.48
CA VAL A 5 5.85 3.26 10.22
C VAL A 5 5.87 4.36 9.18
N CYS A 6 6.16 4.03 7.92
CA CYS A 6 6.42 5.01 6.87
C CYS A 6 5.80 4.56 5.54
N ASP A 7 5.30 5.54 4.77
CA ASP A 7 4.88 5.34 3.39
C ASP A 7 5.29 6.51 2.50
N THR A 8 5.77 6.17 1.30
CA THR A 8 6.13 7.10 0.23
C THR A 8 5.80 6.50 -1.15
N SER A 9 4.95 5.47 -1.17
CA SER A 9 4.79 4.61 -2.36
C SER A 9 3.73 5.09 -3.37
N ASP A 10 2.88 6.06 -3.01
CA ASP A 10 1.86 6.63 -3.90
C ASP A 10 1.92 8.18 -3.83
N LYS A 11 0.80 8.86 -3.96
CA LYS A 11 0.70 10.34 -4.01
C LYS A 11 0.92 11.02 -2.67
N ASN A 12 0.65 10.32 -1.59
CA ASN A 12 0.85 10.82 -0.23
C ASN A 12 2.21 10.38 0.33
N CYS A 13 2.65 11.11 1.33
CA CYS A 13 3.82 10.78 2.15
C CYS A 13 3.39 10.77 3.61
N SER A 14 3.77 9.75 4.36
CA SER A 14 3.34 9.63 5.74
C SER A 14 4.37 8.96 6.65
N ALA A 15 4.29 9.31 7.95
CA ALA A 15 5.02 8.66 9.02
C ALA A 15 4.14 8.58 10.28
N GLY A 16 4.37 7.58 11.13
CA GLY A 16 3.63 7.46 12.39
C GLY A 16 4.35 6.57 13.40
N ILE A 17 4.08 6.78 14.68
CA ILE A 17 4.55 5.95 15.78
C ILE A 17 3.39 5.09 16.26
N PHE A 18 3.62 3.79 16.31
CA PHE A 18 2.66 2.80 16.79
C PHE A 18 3.31 1.89 17.84
N GLU A 19 2.57 1.56 18.88
CA GLU A 19 3.01 0.63 19.93
C GLU A 19 1.99 -0.50 20.08
N ASP A 20 2.42 -1.73 19.89
CA ASP A 20 1.58 -2.93 19.94
C ASP A 20 0.31 -2.82 19.08
N GLY A 21 0.46 -2.23 17.88
CA GLY A 21 -0.61 -1.98 16.92
C GLY A 21 -1.48 -0.76 17.25
N LYS A 22 -1.30 -0.11 18.39
CA LYS A 22 -2.03 1.12 18.75
C LYS A 22 -1.30 2.36 18.27
N GLU A 23 -2.06 3.29 17.72
CA GLU A 23 -1.56 4.58 17.28
C GLU A 23 -1.14 5.45 18.46
N ILE A 24 0.07 5.99 18.43
CA ILE A 24 0.53 7.06 19.33
C ILE A 24 0.33 8.40 18.65
N CYS A 25 0.89 8.58 17.46
CA CYS A 25 0.68 9.74 16.60
C CYS A 25 1.08 9.43 15.16
N TYR A 26 0.58 10.23 14.22
CA TYR A 26 1.04 10.21 12.83
C TYR A 26 0.96 11.58 12.18
N GLU A 27 1.64 11.70 11.05
CA GLU A 27 1.56 12.82 10.11
C GLU A 27 1.38 12.27 8.69
N LEU A 28 0.63 13.02 7.91
CA LEU A 28 0.30 12.71 6.53
C LEU A 28 0.34 13.99 5.69
N SER A 29 1.00 13.94 4.54
CA SER A 29 1.03 15.04 3.59
C SER A 29 0.55 14.60 2.21
N PHE A 30 -0.34 15.41 1.63
CA PHE A 30 -0.77 15.36 0.23
C PHE A 30 -0.19 16.52 -0.58
N GLU A 31 0.81 17.22 -0.05
CA GLU A 31 1.40 18.38 -0.72
C GLU A 31 2.04 18.00 -2.05
N SER A 32 2.07 18.97 -2.98
CA SER A 32 2.72 18.85 -4.28
C SER A 32 4.26 18.84 -4.22
N LYS A 33 4.83 19.04 -3.04
CA LYS A 33 6.27 18.91 -2.81
C LYS A 33 6.73 17.48 -3.06
N THR A 34 7.99 17.34 -3.41
CA THR A 34 8.57 16.00 -3.63
C THR A 34 8.66 15.22 -2.32
N HIS A 35 8.52 13.90 -2.39
CA HIS A 35 8.66 13.03 -1.21
C HIS A 35 10.02 13.20 -0.52
N SER A 36 11.08 13.56 -1.27
CA SER A 36 12.41 13.85 -0.72
C SER A 36 12.45 15.08 0.19
N GLU A 37 11.61 16.07 -0.08
CA GLU A 37 11.51 17.28 0.75
C GLU A 37 10.56 17.09 1.93
N THR A 38 9.57 16.20 1.81
CA THR A 38 8.47 16.05 2.77
C THR A 38 8.75 14.96 3.80
N PHE A 39 9.38 13.84 3.41
CA PHE A 39 9.43 12.63 4.23
C PHE A 39 10.20 12.82 5.55
N MET A 40 11.44 13.30 5.51
CA MET A 40 12.24 13.47 6.74
C MET A 40 11.65 14.48 7.72
N PRO A 41 11.11 15.65 7.28
CA PRO A 41 10.34 16.52 8.16
C PRO A 41 9.17 15.82 8.88
N LEU A 42 8.38 14.98 8.17
CA LEU A 42 7.30 14.22 8.81
C LEU A 42 7.82 13.25 9.88
N VAL A 43 8.92 12.55 9.59
CA VAL A 43 9.57 11.67 10.57
C VAL A 43 9.98 12.45 11.81
N HIS A 44 10.62 13.60 11.65
CA HIS A 44 11.02 14.45 12.78
C HIS A 44 9.81 14.91 13.60
N ILE A 45 8.72 15.32 12.95
CA ILE A 45 7.50 15.76 13.63
C ILE A 45 6.88 14.64 14.46
N VAL A 46 6.72 13.44 13.91
CA VAL A 46 6.10 12.32 14.66
C VAL A 46 6.98 11.84 15.80
N MET A 47 8.30 11.80 15.62
CA MET A 47 9.24 11.46 16.69
C MET A 47 9.16 12.47 17.84
N ALA A 48 9.14 13.77 17.51
CA ALA A 48 9.01 14.84 18.51
C ALA A 48 7.65 14.81 19.22
N LYS A 49 6.54 14.61 18.48
CA LYS A 49 5.20 14.50 19.07
C LYS A 49 5.05 13.30 20.00
N ALA A 50 5.65 12.17 19.65
CA ALA A 50 5.66 10.98 20.49
C ALA A 50 6.64 11.09 21.68
N GLY A 51 7.54 12.05 21.68
CA GLY A 51 8.60 12.20 22.70
C GLY A 51 9.59 11.04 22.68
N VAL A 52 9.80 10.39 21.53
CA VAL A 52 10.66 9.20 21.40
C VAL A 52 11.87 9.50 20.53
N LYS A 53 12.97 8.80 20.82
CA LYS A 53 14.21 8.82 20.02
C LYS A 53 14.30 7.52 19.21
N HIS A 54 15.23 7.46 18.26
CA HIS A 54 15.45 6.28 17.44
C HIS A 54 15.86 5.04 18.26
N GLU A 55 16.55 5.25 19.40
CA GLU A 55 16.94 4.19 20.32
C GLU A 55 15.74 3.55 21.01
N ASP A 56 14.66 4.31 21.23
CA ASP A 56 13.44 3.89 21.93
C ASP A 56 12.51 3.01 21.04
N LEU A 57 12.81 2.93 19.74
CA LEU A 57 12.06 2.11 18.79
C LEU A 57 12.56 0.67 18.83
N ASP A 58 11.65 -0.28 18.64
CA ASP A 58 11.99 -1.70 18.43
C ASP A 58 12.33 -1.99 16.96
N GLY A 59 11.83 -1.16 16.04
CA GLY A 59 12.08 -1.30 14.62
C GLY A 59 11.37 -0.27 13.75
N TYR A 60 11.50 -0.46 12.45
CA TYR A 60 10.95 0.40 11.41
C TYR A 60 10.11 -0.42 10.45
N ALA A 61 8.94 0.08 10.05
CA ALA A 61 8.16 -0.51 8.98
C ALA A 61 8.01 0.48 7.82
N VAL A 62 8.15 0.00 6.59
CA VAL A 62 8.04 0.86 5.41
C VAL A 62 7.40 0.10 4.26
N THR A 63 6.59 0.81 3.47
CA THR A 63 6.09 0.28 2.20
C THR A 63 7.25 0.14 1.22
N VAL A 64 7.40 -1.08 0.70
CA VAL A 64 8.47 -1.40 -0.25
C VAL A 64 8.01 -1.43 -1.70
N GLY A 65 6.74 -1.20 -1.95
CA GLY A 65 6.09 -1.29 -3.24
C GLY A 65 4.98 -2.35 -3.26
N PRO A 66 4.30 -2.47 -4.42
CA PRO A 66 4.48 -1.69 -5.66
C PRO A 66 3.97 -0.24 -5.56
N GLY A 67 4.38 0.62 -6.50
CA GLY A 67 3.96 2.02 -6.55
C GLY A 67 4.93 2.94 -7.28
N SER A 68 5.01 4.20 -6.83
CA SER A 68 5.93 5.21 -7.37
C SER A 68 7.38 4.77 -7.24
N PHE A 69 8.04 4.57 -8.37
CA PHE A 69 9.44 4.12 -8.43
C PHE A 69 10.41 5.02 -7.64
N THR A 70 10.25 6.33 -7.76
CA THR A 70 11.05 7.31 -7.02
C THR A 70 10.64 7.35 -5.55
N GLY A 71 9.34 7.38 -5.27
CA GLY A 71 8.82 7.43 -3.91
C GLY A 71 9.29 6.26 -3.06
N ILE A 72 9.09 5.03 -3.54
CA ILE A 72 9.53 3.81 -2.84
C ILE A 72 11.03 3.86 -2.51
N ARG A 73 11.87 4.31 -3.44
CA ARG A 73 13.32 4.41 -3.19
C ARG A 73 13.67 5.42 -2.11
N ILE A 74 12.97 6.55 -2.06
CA ILE A 74 13.16 7.57 -1.03
C ILE A 74 12.85 6.97 0.35
N GLY A 75 11.67 6.36 0.53
CA GLY A 75 11.27 5.77 1.80
C GLY A 75 12.17 4.62 2.24
N VAL A 76 12.43 3.67 1.36
CA VAL A 76 13.29 2.51 1.63
C VAL A 76 14.71 2.94 1.99
N ALA A 77 15.31 3.88 1.24
CA ALA A 77 16.67 4.35 1.51
C ALA A 77 16.76 5.09 2.85
N ALA A 78 15.82 5.98 3.14
CA ALA A 78 15.80 6.75 4.38
C ALA A 78 15.56 5.84 5.60
N VAL A 79 14.56 4.94 5.54
CA VAL A 79 14.28 4.00 6.63
C VAL A 79 15.45 3.04 6.86
N LYS A 80 16.04 2.52 5.79
CA LYS A 80 17.26 1.70 5.86
C LYS A 80 18.40 2.44 6.55
N GLY A 81 18.62 3.70 6.20
CA GLY A 81 19.65 4.55 6.82
C GLY A 81 19.41 4.78 8.31
N MET A 82 18.18 5.15 8.69
CA MET A 82 17.79 5.34 10.10
C MET A 82 17.93 4.05 10.91
N ALA A 83 17.45 2.93 10.37
CA ALA A 83 17.51 1.64 11.05
C ALA A 83 18.96 1.16 11.24
N LEU A 84 19.83 1.32 10.24
CA LEU A 84 21.26 1.00 10.35
C LEU A 84 21.94 1.87 11.42
N ALA A 85 21.68 3.17 11.42
CA ALA A 85 22.28 4.09 12.40
C ALA A 85 21.83 3.77 13.84
N ALA A 86 20.58 3.34 14.02
CA ALA A 86 20.03 2.97 15.32
C ALA A 86 20.28 1.51 15.73
N GLY A 87 20.89 0.69 14.86
CA GLY A 87 21.07 -0.74 15.11
C GLY A 87 19.78 -1.54 15.19
N LYS A 88 18.73 -1.11 14.46
CA LYS A 88 17.39 -1.71 14.51
C LYS A 88 17.06 -2.48 13.24
N LYS A 89 16.07 -3.35 13.33
CA LYS A 89 15.53 -4.14 12.22
C LYS A 89 14.41 -3.41 11.50
N CYS A 90 14.03 -3.92 10.32
CA CYS A 90 12.98 -3.38 9.48
C CYS A 90 11.89 -4.41 9.18
N ILE A 91 10.70 -3.94 8.90
CA ILE A 91 9.58 -4.71 8.35
C ILE A 91 9.25 -4.15 6.97
N ALA A 92 9.31 -4.99 5.96
CA ALA A 92 8.90 -4.67 4.59
C ALA A 92 7.39 -4.88 4.44
N VAL A 93 6.66 -3.86 4.02
CA VAL A 93 5.20 -3.89 3.87
C VAL A 93 4.83 -3.71 2.40
N SER A 94 3.90 -4.55 1.88
CA SER A 94 3.31 -4.33 0.55
C SER A 94 2.46 -3.07 0.55
N SER A 95 2.59 -2.23 -0.48
CA SER A 95 1.80 -1.01 -0.61
C SER A 95 0.32 -1.30 -0.84
N THR A 96 -0.03 -2.34 -1.61
CA THR A 96 -1.43 -2.72 -1.83
C THR A 96 -2.05 -3.34 -0.58
N GLU A 97 -1.30 -4.12 0.21
CA GLU A 97 -1.77 -4.61 1.50
C GLU A 97 -2.00 -3.45 2.48
N ALA A 98 -1.05 -2.52 2.59
CA ALA A 98 -1.21 -1.34 3.45
C ALA A 98 -2.41 -0.48 3.02
N LEU A 99 -2.67 -0.34 1.71
CA LEU A 99 -3.83 0.37 1.19
C LEU A 99 -5.14 -0.33 1.57
N ALA A 100 -5.23 -1.66 1.40
CA ALA A 100 -6.40 -2.43 1.82
C ALA A 100 -6.69 -2.24 3.31
N ARG A 101 -5.67 -2.40 4.16
CA ARG A 101 -5.78 -2.22 5.62
C ARG A 101 -6.10 -0.77 6.02
N SER A 102 -5.72 0.21 5.20
CA SER A 102 -6.08 1.61 5.42
C SER A 102 -7.58 1.86 5.25
N CYS A 103 -8.25 1.01 4.48
CA CYS A 103 -9.67 1.10 4.17
C CYS A 103 -10.54 0.17 5.03
N GLU A 104 -9.98 -0.46 6.06
CA GLU A 104 -10.76 -1.26 7.01
C GLU A 104 -11.95 -0.46 7.55
N ASN A 105 -13.13 -1.09 7.51
CA ASN A 105 -14.42 -0.47 7.87
C ASN A 105 -14.93 0.61 6.90
N ALA A 106 -14.38 0.72 5.69
CA ALA A 106 -14.89 1.63 4.65
C ALA A 106 -16.19 1.14 3.98
N THR A 107 -16.62 -0.10 4.25
CA THR A 107 -17.83 -0.70 3.69
C THR A 107 -18.95 -0.77 4.70
N MET A 108 -20.19 -0.56 4.22
CA MET A 108 -21.40 -0.84 4.98
C MET A 108 -21.86 -2.31 4.89
N THR A 109 -21.21 -3.10 4.04
CA THR A 109 -21.47 -4.52 3.84
C THR A 109 -20.59 -5.36 4.77
N PRO A 110 -21.05 -6.55 5.19
CA PRO A 110 -20.21 -7.46 5.96
C PRO A 110 -18.89 -7.76 5.22
N LYS A 111 -17.77 -7.75 5.93
CA LYS A 111 -16.43 -7.98 5.36
C LYS A 111 -16.35 -9.31 4.60
N ASN A 112 -17.00 -10.36 5.11
CA ASN A 112 -17.05 -11.68 4.47
C ASN A 112 -17.82 -11.71 3.13
N GLU A 113 -18.55 -10.64 2.80
CA GLU A 113 -19.28 -10.48 1.53
C GLU A 113 -18.60 -9.50 0.56
N THR A 114 -17.47 -8.90 0.95
CA THR A 114 -16.76 -7.90 0.16
C THR A 114 -15.46 -8.46 -0.41
N LEU A 115 -15.23 -8.21 -1.69
CA LEU A 115 -13.94 -8.35 -2.34
C LEU A 115 -13.26 -6.98 -2.35
N ILE A 116 -12.10 -6.83 -1.73
CA ILE A 116 -11.32 -5.61 -1.78
C ILE A 116 -10.29 -5.68 -2.90
N VAL A 117 -10.22 -4.61 -3.69
CA VAL A 117 -9.26 -4.45 -4.79
C VAL A 117 -8.45 -3.16 -4.56
N PRO A 118 -7.39 -3.21 -3.75
CA PRO A 118 -6.46 -2.10 -3.65
C PRO A 118 -5.72 -1.95 -4.98
N ALA A 119 -5.82 -0.75 -5.57
CA ALA A 119 -5.26 -0.44 -6.87
C ALA A 119 -4.50 0.89 -6.83
N ILE A 120 -3.24 0.87 -7.23
CA ILE A 120 -2.37 2.04 -7.38
C ILE A 120 -2.19 2.30 -8.88
N ASP A 121 -2.35 3.54 -9.33
CA ASP A 121 -2.22 3.91 -10.74
C ASP A 121 -0.77 3.70 -11.24
N ALA A 122 -0.60 2.78 -12.19
CA ALA A 122 0.68 2.48 -12.85
C ALA A 122 0.82 3.15 -14.22
N ARG A 123 -0.08 4.09 -14.55
CA ARG A 123 -0.22 4.81 -15.83
C ARG A 123 -0.53 3.90 -17.02
N ASN A 124 -0.93 4.51 -18.15
CA ASN A 124 -1.18 3.81 -19.43
C ASN A 124 -2.16 2.62 -19.28
N ASN A 125 -3.34 2.84 -18.69
CA ASN A 125 -4.37 1.82 -18.44
C ASN A 125 -3.88 0.64 -17.59
N ARG A 126 -2.86 0.84 -16.75
CA ARG A 126 -2.33 -0.19 -15.85
C ARG A 126 -2.49 0.20 -14.40
N VAL A 127 -2.58 -0.81 -13.56
CA VAL A 127 -2.63 -0.68 -12.10
C VAL A 127 -1.68 -1.68 -11.45
N PHE A 128 -1.08 -1.29 -10.33
CA PHE A 128 -0.55 -2.23 -9.37
C PHE A 128 -1.70 -2.61 -8.44
N ALA A 129 -2.08 -3.86 -8.43
CA ALA A 129 -3.26 -4.28 -7.70
C ALA A 129 -3.19 -5.74 -7.26
N GLN A 130 -4.05 -6.09 -6.34
CA GLN A 130 -4.47 -7.45 -6.02
C GLN A 130 -5.99 -7.47 -5.86
N ALA A 131 -6.60 -8.65 -5.83
CA ALA A 131 -7.96 -8.80 -5.36
C ALA A 131 -7.96 -9.79 -4.19
N ALA A 132 -8.51 -9.36 -3.06
CA ALA A 132 -8.45 -10.12 -1.82
C ALA A 132 -9.81 -10.13 -1.11
N GLU A 133 -10.01 -11.12 -0.26
CA GLU A 133 -11.12 -11.13 0.69
C GLU A 133 -10.94 -10.00 1.71
N ASP A 134 -11.98 -9.21 1.98
CA ASP A 134 -11.85 -8.03 2.87
C ASP A 134 -11.64 -8.41 4.35
N ASP A 135 -12.11 -9.58 4.76
CA ASP A 135 -12.01 -10.08 6.13
C ASP A 135 -10.65 -10.68 6.47
N THR A 136 -10.08 -11.46 5.56
CA THR A 136 -8.83 -12.21 5.77
C THR A 136 -7.63 -11.61 5.06
N LEU A 137 -7.86 -10.74 4.09
CA LEU A 137 -6.89 -10.27 3.08
C LEU A 137 -6.20 -11.40 2.32
N LYS A 138 -6.83 -12.58 2.29
CA LYS A 138 -6.38 -13.68 1.45
C LYS A 138 -6.51 -13.28 -0.02
N ALA A 139 -5.39 -13.26 -0.73
CA ALA A 139 -5.37 -12.90 -2.14
C ALA A 139 -6.05 -14.00 -2.98
N LEU A 140 -7.07 -13.62 -3.76
CA LEU A 140 -7.71 -14.41 -4.79
C LEU A 140 -7.07 -14.12 -6.16
N ILE A 141 -6.59 -12.90 -6.37
CA ILE A 141 -5.69 -12.51 -7.46
C ILE A 141 -4.44 -11.93 -6.80
N PRO A 142 -3.24 -12.46 -7.08
CA PRO A 142 -2.01 -12.01 -6.43
C PRO A 142 -1.66 -10.57 -6.80
N GLU A 143 -0.85 -9.93 -5.96
CA GLU A 143 -0.30 -8.61 -6.23
C GLU A 143 0.60 -8.64 -7.46
N ASP A 144 0.29 -7.81 -8.46
CA ASP A 144 1.13 -7.62 -9.65
C ASP A 144 0.75 -6.31 -10.38
N ALA A 145 1.47 -6.05 -11.48
CA ALA A 145 1.16 -4.97 -12.42
C ALA A 145 0.22 -5.51 -13.52
N TYR A 146 -1.02 -5.09 -13.50
CA TYR A 146 -2.06 -5.53 -14.43
C TYR A 146 -2.41 -4.45 -15.45
N ASP A 147 -2.75 -4.85 -16.66
CA ASP A 147 -3.64 -4.08 -17.51
C ASP A 147 -5.03 -4.07 -16.88
N ALA A 148 -5.70 -2.91 -16.86
CA ALA A 148 -6.96 -2.76 -16.13
C ALA A 148 -8.11 -3.59 -16.75
N ASP A 149 -8.16 -3.70 -18.08
CA ASP A 149 -9.17 -4.49 -18.77
C ASP A 149 -8.97 -5.99 -18.47
N ALA A 150 -7.71 -6.46 -18.49
CA ALA A 150 -7.38 -7.84 -18.16
C ALA A 150 -7.64 -8.18 -16.68
N LEU A 151 -7.38 -7.26 -15.76
CA LEU A 151 -7.70 -7.46 -14.35
C LEU A 151 -9.21 -7.53 -14.12
N THR A 152 -9.96 -6.65 -14.77
CA THR A 152 -11.44 -6.64 -14.74
C THR A 152 -12.01 -7.99 -15.19
N GLU A 153 -11.50 -8.57 -16.28
CA GLU A 153 -11.89 -9.89 -16.75
C GLU A 153 -11.54 -11.00 -15.74
N LYS A 154 -10.35 -10.93 -15.12
CA LYS A 154 -9.96 -11.88 -14.07
C LYS A 154 -10.90 -11.82 -12.87
N ILE A 155 -11.24 -10.62 -12.41
CA ILE A 155 -12.12 -10.40 -11.25
C ILE A 155 -13.52 -10.96 -11.54
N SER A 156 -14.07 -10.74 -12.74
CA SER A 156 -15.39 -11.26 -13.13
C SER A 156 -15.47 -12.78 -13.16
N LYS A 157 -14.34 -13.48 -13.23
CA LYS A 157 -14.22 -14.95 -13.25
C LYS A 157 -13.93 -15.54 -11.86
N ILE A 158 -13.80 -14.74 -10.81
CA ILE A 158 -13.60 -15.25 -9.45
C ILE A 158 -14.86 -16.02 -9.03
N PRO A 159 -14.74 -17.31 -8.60
CA PRO A 159 -15.90 -18.12 -8.24
C PRO A 159 -16.78 -17.49 -7.16
N GLU A 160 -16.16 -16.85 -6.17
CA GLU A 160 -16.86 -16.16 -5.08
C GLU A 160 -17.73 -15.00 -5.58
N VAL A 161 -17.31 -14.34 -6.66
CA VAL A 161 -18.08 -13.27 -7.33
C VAL A 161 -19.19 -13.88 -8.17
N ILE A 162 -18.90 -14.90 -8.98
CA ILE A 162 -19.87 -15.57 -9.86
C ILE A 162 -21.01 -16.21 -9.05
N TYR A 163 -20.70 -16.91 -7.97
CA TYR A 163 -21.69 -17.59 -7.13
C TYR A 163 -22.31 -16.72 -6.04
N GLY A 164 -22.04 -15.41 -6.08
CA GLY A 164 -22.67 -14.44 -5.19
C GLY A 164 -22.26 -14.52 -3.71
N LYS A 165 -21.17 -15.21 -3.38
CA LYS A 165 -20.60 -15.18 -2.02
C LYS A 165 -20.02 -13.80 -1.69
N ARG A 166 -19.39 -13.15 -2.68
CA ARG A 166 -18.91 -11.77 -2.60
C ARG A 166 -19.90 -10.88 -3.36
N ARG A 167 -20.80 -10.25 -2.61
CA ARG A 167 -21.89 -9.43 -3.17
C ARG A 167 -21.46 -8.04 -3.58
N GLN A 168 -20.27 -7.62 -3.12
CA GLN A 168 -19.74 -6.29 -3.35
C GLN A 168 -18.26 -6.36 -3.68
N ILE A 169 -17.84 -5.51 -4.62
CA ILE A 169 -16.43 -5.24 -4.92
C ILE A 169 -16.12 -3.83 -4.49
N LEU A 170 -15.11 -3.63 -3.64
CA LEU A 170 -14.61 -2.32 -3.24
C LEU A 170 -13.25 -2.09 -3.88
N VAL A 171 -13.17 -1.16 -4.84
CA VAL A 171 -11.93 -0.73 -5.48
C VAL A 171 -11.42 0.53 -4.80
N VAL A 172 -10.22 0.47 -4.21
CA VAL A 172 -9.65 1.57 -3.41
C VAL A 172 -8.31 2.03 -3.96
N GLY A 173 -7.98 3.31 -3.75
CA GLY A 173 -6.70 3.90 -4.10
C GLY A 173 -6.67 4.65 -5.42
N SER A 174 -5.49 5.17 -5.77
CA SER A 174 -5.29 6.04 -6.93
C SER A 174 -5.63 5.39 -8.27
N GLY A 175 -5.55 4.05 -8.35
CA GLY A 175 -5.94 3.26 -9.51
C GLY A 175 -7.44 3.00 -9.65
N ALA A 176 -8.28 3.34 -8.65
CA ALA A 176 -9.71 3.08 -8.69
C ALA A 176 -10.41 3.77 -9.86
N THR A 177 -9.96 4.95 -10.28
CA THR A 177 -10.50 5.63 -11.46
C THR A 177 -10.19 4.89 -12.76
N VAL A 178 -9.02 4.29 -12.87
CA VAL A 178 -8.61 3.48 -14.03
C VAL A 178 -9.47 2.21 -14.08
N MET A 179 -9.59 1.52 -12.96
CA MET A 179 -10.44 0.31 -12.82
C MET A 179 -11.91 0.60 -13.11
N LYS A 180 -12.44 1.76 -12.66
CA LYS A 180 -13.81 2.18 -12.94
C LYS A 180 -14.09 2.21 -14.45
N LYS A 181 -13.22 2.85 -15.22
CA LYS A 181 -13.36 2.92 -16.68
C LYS A 181 -13.33 1.53 -17.32
N ALA A 182 -12.45 0.64 -16.85
CA ALA A 182 -12.35 -0.73 -17.36
C ALA A 182 -13.62 -1.54 -17.05
N PHE A 183 -14.17 -1.45 -15.85
CA PHE A 183 -15.42 -2.12 -15.49
C PHE A 183 -16.63 -1.58 -16.27
N GLU A 184 -16.75 -0.26 -16.44
CA GLU A 184 -17.80 0.37 -17.23
C GLU A 184 -17.76 -0.08 -18.70
N LYS A 185 -16.57 -0.13 -19.30
CA LYS A 185 -16.33 -0.62 -20.66
C LYS A 185 -16.70 -2.09 -20.81
N ALA A 186 -16.40 -2.92 -19.82
CA ALA A 186 -16.69 -4.35 -19.85
C ALA A 186 -18.17 -4.67 -19.68
N GLY A 187 -18.97 -3.80 -19.06
CA GLY A 187 -20.40 -3.97 -18.89
C GLY A 187 -20.82 -5.12 -17.97
N TYR A 188 -19.94 -5.57 -17.08
CA TYR A 188 -20.28 -6.60 -16.10
C TYR A 188 -21.31 -6.08 -15.08
N GLY A 189 -22.39 -6.83 -14.86
CA GLY A 189 -23.43 -6.49 -13.90
C GLY A 189 -23.03 -6.73 -12.44
N LEU A 190 -21.86 -6.20 -12.03
CA LEU A 190 -21.29 -6.37 -10.71
C LEU A 190 -21.60 -5.17 -9.82
N ASN A 191 -21.81 -5.41 -8.52
CA ASN A 191 -21.99 -4.36 -7.53
C ASN A 191 -20.62 -3.84 -7.08
N ILE A 192 -20.17 -2.71 -7.66
CA ILE A 192 -18.83 -2.18 -7.48
C ILE A 192 -18.86 -0.77 -6.87
N TYR A 193 -18.11 -0.58 -5.82
CA TYR A 193 -17.86 0.71 -5.18
C TYR A 193 -16.42 1.17 -5.42
N TYR A 194 -16.23 2.47 -5.57
CA TYR A 194 -14.94 3.06 -5.90
C TYR A 194 -14.57 4.14 -4.90
N ALA A 195 -13.37 4.06 -4.34
CA ALA A 195 -12.81 5.06 -3.44
C ALA A 195 -11.45 5.58 -3.98
N PRO A 196 -11.46 6.42 -5.05
CA PRO A 196 -10.24 6.90 -5.69
C PRO A 196 -9.42 7.85 -4.83
N GLY A 197 -10.03 8.43 -3.79
CA GLY A 197 -9.35 9.27 -2.80
C GLY A 197 -8.75 8.50 -1.63
N ALA A 198 -8.92 7.18 -1.58
CA ALA A 198 -8.32 6.36 -0.53
C ALA A 198 -6.79 6.40 -0.66
N ALA A 199 -6.12 6.61 0.46
CA ALA A 199 -4.67 6.72 0.55
C ALA A 199 -4.09 5.66 1.50
N ILE A 200 -2.82 5.34 1.34
CA ILE A 200 -2.11 4.52 2.30
C ILE A 200 -1.91 5.34 3.57
N MET A 201 -2.61 4.94 4.62
CA MET A 201 -2.56 5.57 5.93
C MET A 201 -1.51 4.88 6.82
N PRO A 202 -0.86 5.60 7.74
CA PRO A 202 0.07 4.99 8.71
C PRO A 202 -0.53 3.82 9.48
N LYS A 203 -1.83 3.88 9.84
CA LYS A 203 -2.55 2.77 10.47
C LYS A 203 -2.59 1.50 9.62
N GLY A 204 -2.70 1.63 8.29
CA GLY A 204 -2.70 0.48 7.38
C GLY A 204 -1.31 -0.14 7.27
N VAL A 205 -0.24 0.67 7.24
CA VAL A 205 1.14 0.20 7.28
C VAL A 205 1.42 -0.51 8.60
N ALA A 206 0.98 0.07 9.72
CA ALA A 206 1.11 -0.54 11.05
C ALA A 206 0.37 -1.88 11.12
N ALA A 207 -0.91 -1.91 10.71
CA ALA A 207 -1.72 -3.13 10.72
C ALA A 207 -1.07 -4.25 9.89
N ALA A 208 -0.48 -3.91 8.73
CA ALA A 208 0.26 -4.88 7.92
C ALA A 208 1.56 -5.33 8.60
N ALA A 209 2.29 -4.42 9.25
CA ALA A 209 3.53 -4.76 9.95
C ALA A 209 3.29 -5.67 11.17
N PHE A 210 2.24 -5.38 11.94
CA PHE A 210 1.87 -6.18 13.13
C PHE A 210 1.14 -7.50 12.80
N ALA A 211 0.75 -7.74 11.54
CA ALA A 211 0.12 -8.99 11.12
C ALA A 211 1.07 -10.20 11.02
N GLY A 212 2.13 -10.23 11.83
CA GLY A 212 3.07 -11.35 11.90
C GLY A 212 4.19 -11.31 10.86
N LYS A 213 4.48 -10.15 10.27
CA LYS A 213 5.62 -10.00 9.36
C LYS A 213 6.96 -10.09 10.10
N GLU A 214 7.94 -10.66 9.42
CA GLU A 214 9.27 -10.85 9.95
C GLU A 214 10.06 -9.55 10.04
N LEU A 215 10.81 -9.38 11.11
CA LEU A 215 11.81 -8.34 11.29
C LEU A 215 13.11 -8.76 10.57
N ILE A 216 13.42 -8.11 9.46
CA ILE A 216 14.62 -8.36 8.66
C ILE A 216 15.76 -7.41 9.05
N ASP A 217 17.00 -7.79 8.77
CA ASP A 217 18.13 -6.88 8.89
C ASP A 217 17.94 -5.67 7.96
N ALA A 218 18.28 -4.48 8.43
CA ALA A 218 18.12 -3.28 7.63
C ALA A 218 18.93 -3.34 6.31
N ARG A 219 20.04 -4.08 6.26
CA ARG A 219 20.83 -4.30 5.03
C ARG A 219 20.04 -5.04 3.96
N ASP A 220 19.11 -5.91 4.35
CA ASP A 220 18.29 -6.73 3.47
C ASP A 220 17.01 -6.02 3.01
N LEU A 221 16.69 -4.87 3.60
CA LEU A 221 15.55 -4.07 3.17
C LEU A 221 15.75 -3.60 1.72
N LYS A 222 14.84 -3.99 0.82
CA LYS A 222 14.88 -3.69 -0.62
C LYS A 222 13.50 -3.26 -1.12
N ALA A 223 13.50 -2.38 -2.12
CA ALA A 223 12.31 -2.06 -2.89
C ALA A 223 11.82 -3.29 -3.67
N SER A 224 10.51 -3.50 -3.68
CA SER A 224 9.83 -4.56 -4.44
C SER A 224 9.19 -3.96 -5.70
N TYR A 225 9.53 -4.48 -6.86
CA TYR A 225 9.02 -4.00 -8.13
C TYR A 225 8.24 -5.12 -8.83
N CYS A 226 6.92 -4.96 -8.95
CA CYS A 226 6.06 -5.87 -9.72
C CYS A 226 6.22 -5.69 -11.24
N ALA A 227 6.86 -4.62 -11.70
CA ALA A 227 7.08 -4.34 -13.11
C ALA A 227 8.46 -3.79 -13.36
N VAL A 228 9.04 -4.19 -14.50
CA VAL A 228 10.29 -3.60 -15.02
C VAL A 228 10.12 -2.10 -15.19
N SER A 229 11.08 -1.30 -14.76
CA SER A 229 11.04 0.17 -14.89
C SER A 229 10.81 0.61 -16.33
N GLN A 230 10.22 1.79 -16.54
CA GLN A 230 10.00 2.32 -17.90
C GLN A 230 11.32 2.41 -18.68
N ALA A 231 12.41 2.75 -18.01
CA ALA A 231 13.74 2.82 -18.61
C ALA A 231 14.27 1.45 -19.08
N GLU A 232 14.00 0.39 -18.33
CA GLU A 232 14.39 -0.98 -18.73
C GLU A 232 13.51 -1.54 -19.85
N ARG A 233 12.24 -1.12 -19.94
CA ARG A 233 11.34 -1.48 -21.05
C ARG A 233 11.79 -0.84 -22.35
N LEU A 234 12.18 0.44 -22.33
CA LEU A 234 12.70 1.14 -23.51
C LEU A 234 14.00 0.51 -24.02
N LYS A 235 14.85 -0.04 -23.13
CA LYS A 235 16.05 -0.76 -23.52
C LYS A 235 15.81 -2.14 -24.15
N LYS A 236 14.65 -2.77 -23.87
CA LYS A 236 14.30 -4.09 -24.46
C LYS A 236 13.62 -3.97 -25.83
N ASN A 237 13.11 -2.79 -26.20
CA ASN A 237 12.39 -2.53 -27.43
C ASN A 237 13.18 -1.67 -28.43
N GLY A 238 14.42 -1.36 -28.18
CA GLY A 238 15.41 -0.71 -29.06
C GLY A 238 16.61 -1.61 -29.28
#